data_a7f31442149c9f271b18c1ee16cce30a
#
_entry.id   a7f31442149c9f271b18c1ee16cce30a
#
_cell.length_a   1.000
_cell.length_b   1.000
_cell.length_c   1.000
_cell.angle_alpha   90.00
_cell.angle_beta   90.00
_cell.angle_gamma   90.00
#
_symmetry.space_group_name_H-M   'P 1'
#
loop_
_entity.id
_entity.type
_entity.pdbx_description
1 polymer ?
#
loop_
_entity_poly.entity_id
_entity_poly.type
_entity_poly.pdbx_seq_one_letter_code
_entity_poly.pdbx_strand_id
1 'polypeptide(L)'
;MAYTQTNPQVLEAGLKKYSDKFIAELQNWTVPLQGFATNFTDEIGADANDGIFVPFVGANATADFNVESKNFKTGGEVQKQGALVTLSAHKINSFTIRPNDVASFRPTFWEGKATMNAVDLATTIFADIAKVASDAKVTNTHALPANLGVEDVVELAKVCTNKGIKPQMATLYLTNDQYFDFLKAMRYDVTGNTAIINGNLNGVLVGFKQIVCLPPQCTAGFIATPDFVCVAGRPYVGAMVGNGGEIIRENIVTEADTGLPLVQTVVRDGATKNMIHSVDCWYGAELGNKACGIKLTRSAS
;
A
#
# COMPACT_ATOMS: atom_id res chain seq x y z
N MET A 1 27.19 38.09 18.30
CA MET A 1 26.22 37.06 18.72
C MET A 1 26.96 35.74 18.73
N ALA A 2 27.10 35.11 19.90
CA ALA A 2 27.79 33.83 20.01
C ALA A 2 26.92 32.77 19.35
N TYR A 3 27.42 32.11 18.31
CA TYR A 3 26.82 30.93 17.73
C TYR A 3 26.83 29.85 18.82
N THR A 4 25.66 29.58 19.39
CA THR A 4 25.49 28.42 20.25
C THR A 4 25.67 27.19 19.32
N GLN A 5 26.76 26.46 19.52
CA GLN A 5 26.97 25.20 18.81
C GLN A 5 25.75 24.30 19.08
N THR A 6 25.03 23.97 18.01
CA THR A 6 23.92 23.03 18.08
C THR A 6 24.46 21.74 18.69
N ASN A 7 23.96 21.35 19.86
CA ASN A 7 24.43 20.13 20.50
C ASN A 7 24.08 18.94 19.57
N PRO A 8 25.07 18.29 18.94
CA PRO A 8 24.84 17.22 17.99
C PRO A 8 24.06 16.05 18.60
N GLN A 9 24.19 15.83 19.92
CA GLN A 9 23.44 14.80 20.64
C GLN A 9 21.93 15.05 20.70
N VAL A 10 21.50 16.32 20.78
CA VAL A 10 20.07 16.68 20.79
C VAL A 10 19.46 16.45 19.41
N LEU A 11 20.20 16.79 18.36
CA LEU A 11 19.77 16.54 16.98
C LEU A 11 19.67 15.04 16.68
N GLU A 12 20.68 14.28 17.07
CA GLU A 12 20.72 12.83 16.86
C GLU A 12 19.59 12.11 17.60
N ALA A 13 19.33 12.49 18.85
CA ALA A 13 18.20 11.96 19.62
C ALA A 13 16.85 12.34 19.00
N GLY A 14 16.73 13.55 18.46
CA GLY A 14 15.53 13.99 17.75
C GLY A 14 15.31 13.22 16.45
N LEU A 15 16.34 13.02 15.65
CA LEU A 15 16.26 12.25 14.42
C LEU A 15 15.95 10.76 14.67
N LYS A 16 16.49 10.19 15.75
CA LYS A 16 16.13 8.82 16.15
C LYS A 16 14.65 8.71 16.48
N LYS A 17 14.11 9.59 17.32
CA LYS A 17 12.69 9.63 17.66
C LYS A 17 11.80 9.83 16.43
N TYR A 18 12.23 10.70 15.51
CA TYR A 18 11.55 10.89 14.23
C TYR A 18 11.50 9.58 13.45
N SER A 19 12.65 8.91 13.27
CA SER A 19 12.76 7.68 12.51
C SER A 19 11.87 6.57 13.09
N ASP A 20 11.97 6.32 14.40
CA ASP A 20 11.19 5.28 15.06
C ASP A 20 9.68 5.52 14.93
N LYS A 21 9.24 6.77 15.13
CA LYS A 21 7.83 7.13 15.02
C LYS A 21 7.34 7.10 13.58
N PHE A 22 8.18 7.56 12.63
CA PHE A 22 7.86 7.55 11.21
C PHE A 22 7.59 6.13 10.71
N ILE A 23 8.47 5.19 11.03
CA ILE A 23 8.32 3.79 10.61
C ILE A 23 7.05 3.19 11.21
N ALA A 24 6.81 3.37 12.51
CA ALA A 24 5.62 2.85 13.17
C ALA A 24 4.32 3.39 12.57
N GLU A 25 4.27 4.69 12.26
CA GLU A 25 3.09 5.29 11.63
C GLU A 25 2.92 4.84 10.18
N LEU A 26 4.01 4.74 9.43
CA LEU A 26 3.96 4.27 8.05
C LEU A 26 3.41 2.84 8.00
N GLN A 27 3.87 1.95 8.87
CA GLN A 27 3.36 0.59 9.00
C GLN A 27 1.84 0.57 9.22
N ASN A 28 1.34 1.36 10.17
CA ASN A 28 -0.10 1.42 10.44
C ASN A 28 -0.94 1.78 9.20
N TRP A 29 -0.42 2.63 8.32
CA TRP A 29 -1.13 3.09 7.12
C TRP A 29 -0.94 2.18 5.91
N THR A 30 0.09 1.35 5.89
CA THR A 30 0.39 0.42 4.79
C THR A 30 -0.18 -0.98 5.01
N VAL A 31 -0.53 -1.36 6.24
CA VAL A 31 -1.19 -2.66 6.56
C VAL A 31 -2.30 -3.05 5.57
N PRO A 32 -3.20 -2.16 5.15
CA PRO A 32 -4.25 -2.54 4.20
C PRO A 32 -3.75 -2.99 2.83
N LEU A 33 -2.50 -2.69 2.44
CA LEU A 33 -1.92 -3.16 1.19
C LEU A 33 -1.83 -4.69 1.13
N GLN A 34 -1.56 -5.34 2.26
CA GLN A 34 -1.46 -6.80 2.35
C GLN A 34 -2.75 -7.54 1.93
N GLY A 35 -3.88 -6.85 1.93
CA GLY A 35 -5.16 -7.42 1.51
C GLY A 35 -5.29 -7.61 0.00
N PHE A 36 -4.45 -6.96 -0.81
CA PHE A 36 -4.55 -7.03 -2.27
C PHE A 36 -3.21 -7.05 -3.01
N ALA A 37 -2.10 -6.74 -2.34
CA ALA A 37 -0.78 -6.65 -2.94
C ALA A 37 0.18 -7.66 -2.33
N THR A 38 0.94 -8.35 -3.19
CA THR A 38 2.05 -9.24 -2.79
C THR A 38 3.36 -8.63 -3.24
N ASN A 39 4.33 -8.64 -2.33
CA ASN A 39 5.64 -8.05 -2.56
C ASN A 39 6.64 -9.09 -3.08
N PHE A 40 7.38 -8.70 -4.13
CA PHE A 40 8.41 -9.48 -4.80
C PHE A 40 9.77 -8.76 -4.77
N THR A 41 10.01 -7.91 -3.79
CA THR A 41 11.25 -7.11 -3.65
C THR A 41 12.51 -7.98 -3.68
N ASP A 42 12.48 -9.13 -3.03
CA ASP A 42 13.64 -10.04 -2.94
C ASP A 42 14.01 -10.69 -4.28
N GLU A 43 13.13 -10.64 -5.27
CA GLU A 43 13.33 -11.22 -6.59
C GLU A 43 13.94 -10.21 -7.59
N ILE A 44 14.09 -8.93 -7.20
CA ILE A 44 14.68 -7.90 -8.07
C ILE A 44 16.18 -8.15 -8.29
N GLY A 45 16.56 -8.35 -9.56
CA GLY A 45 17.95 -8.42 -9.98
C GLY A 45 18.72 -7.10 -9.79
N ALA A 46 20.04 -7.15 -10.03
CA ALA A 46 20.94 -6.03 -9.78
C ALA A 46 20.69 -4.80 -10.65
N ASP A 47 20.11 -4.94 -11.85
CA ASP A 47 19.87 -3.84 -12.77
C ASP A 47 18.50 -3.21 -12.57
N ALA A 48 18.48 -1.90 -12.36
CA ALA A 48 17.27 -1.13 -12.08
C ALA A 48 16.25 -1.08 -13.24
N ASN A 49 16.69 -1.39 -14.46
CA ASN A 49 15.85 -1.42 -15.67
C ASN A 49 15.26 -2.80 -15.94
N ASP A 50 15.70 -3.82 -15.23
CA ASP A 50 15.19 -5.18 -15.39
C ASP A 50 13.92 -5.31 -14.57
N GLY A 51 12.76 -5.35 -15.26
CA GLY A 51 11.50 -5.69 -14.60
C GLY A 51 11.55 -7.13 -14.10
N ILE A 52 10.88 -7.39 -12.97
CA ILE A 52 10.69 -8.74 -12.47
C ILE A 52 9.49 -9.35 -13.19
N PHE A 53 9.69 -10.53 -13.75
CA PHE A 53 8.59 -11.33 -14.23
C PHE A 53 8.06 -12.20 -13.10
N VAL A 54 6.87 -11.88 -12.59
CA VAL A 54 6.16 -12.66 -11.57
C VAL A 54 5.25 -13.66 -12.26
N PRO A 55 5.56 -14.99 -12.21
CA PRO A 55 4.73 -16.00 -12.82
C PRO A 55 3.52 -16.30 -11.95
N PHE A 56 2.34 -16.42 -12.56
CA PHE A 56 1.14 -16.93 -11.93
C PHE A 56 0.80 -18.32 -12.45
N VAL A 57 0.35 -19.18 -11.54
CA VAL A 57 -0.14 -20.51 -11.89
C VAL A 57 -1.66 -20.46 -11.94
N GLY A 58 -2.23 -20.63 -13.12
CA GLY A 58 -3.67 -20.80 -13.28
C GLY A 58 -4.11 -22.19 -12.79
N ALA A 59 -5.31 -22.28 -12.26
CA ALA A 59 -5.90 -23.58 -11.95
C ALA A 59 -6.24 -24.34 -13.24
N ASN A 60 -5.84 -25.59 -13.31
CA ASN A 60 -6.27 -26.48 -14.40
C ASN A 60 -7.71 -26.93 -14.17
N ALA A 61 -8.45 -27.12 -15.25
CA ALA A 61 -9.81 -27.64 -15.16
C ALA A 61 -9.79 -29.06 -14.55
N THR A 62 -10.66 -29.30 -13.57
CA THR A 62 -10.88 -30.61 -13.02
C THR A 62 -11.72 -31.42 -14.03
N ALA A 63 -11.29 -32.61 -14.36
CA ALA A 63 -12.02 -33.53 -15.21
C ALA A 63 -12.31 -34.83 -14.46
N ASP A 64 -13.39 -35.50 -14.83
CA ASP A 64 -13.71 -36.80 -14.27
C ASP A 64 -12.67 -37.82 -14.70
N PHE A 65 -12.21 -38.60 -13.75
CA PHE A 65 -11.26 -39.68 -14.03
C PHE A 65 -11.97 -40.86 -14.73
N ASN A 66 -11.51 -41.17 -15.91
CA ASN A 66 -11.98 -42.36 -16.62
C ASN A 66 -11.05 -43.54 -16.35
N VAL A 67 -11.58 -44.56 -15.67
CA VAL A 67 -10.84 -45.76 -15.26
C VAL A 67 -10.39 -46.60 -16.48
N GLU A 68 -11.19 -46.62 -17.54
CA GLU A 68 -10.90 -47.42 -18.74
C GLU A 68 -9.79 -46.79 -19.59
N SER A 69 -9.84 -45.48 -19.81
CA SER A 69 -8.87 -44.77 -20.63
C SER A 69 -7.65 -44.29 -19.85
N LYS A 70 -7.69 -44.38 -18.50
CA LYS A 70 -6.62 -43.88 -17.59
C LYS A 70 -6.13 -42.50 -18.00
N ASN A 71 -7.05 -41.54 -18.10
CA ASN A 71 -6.81 -40.18 -18.59
C ASN A 71 -6.04 -39.30 -17.63
N PHE A 72 -4.84 -39.72 -17.20
CA PHE A 72 -3.97 -38.92 -16.32
C PHE A 72 -3.47 -37.60 -16.93
N LYS A 73 -3.61 -37.41 -18.24
CA LYS A 73 -3.13 -36.26 -18.99
C LYS A 73 -4.20 -35.24 -19.38
N THR A 74 -5.39 -35.30 -18.76
CA THR A 74 -6.47 -34.34 -19.06
C THR A 74 -6.26 -32.93 -18.51
N GLY A 75 -5.28 -32.74 -17.63
CA GLY A 75 -4.84 -31.42 -17.24
C GLY A 75 -4.02 -30.78 -18.35
N GLY A 76 -4.45 -29.64 -18.87
CA GLY A 76 -3.68 -28.85 -19.84
C GLY A 76 -2.28 -28.48 -19.31
N GLU A 77 -1.40 -28.06 -20.21
CA GLU A 77 -0.10 -27.51 -19.81
C GLU A 77 -0.31 -26.32 -18.86
N VAL A 78 0.59 -26.19 -17.88
CA VAL A 78 0.62 -25.04 -16.98
C VAL A 78 0.82 -23.79 -17.83
N GLN A 79 -0.23 -22.99 -17.98
CA GLN A 79 -0.10 -21.72 -18.66
C GLN A 79 0.66 -20.76 -17.75
N LYS A 80 1.87 -20.41 -18.16
CA LYS A 80 2.67 -19.37 -17.49
C LYS A 80 2.05 -18.00 -17.82
N GLN A 81 1.14 -17.57 -17.00
CA GLN A 81 0.71 -16.17 -16.96
C GLN A 81 1.61 -15.42 -15.98
N GLY A 82 1.91 -14.19 -16.25
CA GLY A 82 2.75 -13.40 -15.34
C GLY A 82 2.60 -11.91 -15.58
N ALA A 83 3.04 -11.14 -14.61
CA ALA A 83 3.15 -9.70 -14.69
C ALA A 83 4.62 -9.29 -14.71
N LEU A 84 4.98 -8.30 -15.52
CA LEU A 84 6.29 -7.67 -15.50
C LEU A 84 6.21 -6.42 -14.62
N VAL A 85 6.78 -6.50 -13.43
CA VAL A 85 6.85 -5.37 -12.52
C VAL A 85 8.12 -4.57 -12.78
N THR A 86 7.98 -3.32 -13.19
CA THR A 86 9.10 -2.39 -13.39
C THR A 86 9.07 -1.29 -12.34
N LEU A 87 10.23 -0.86 -11.86
CA LEU A 87 10.34 0.23 -10.88
C LEU A 87 10.05 1.56 -11.58
N SER A 88 8.84 2.07 -11.43
CA SER A 88 8.34 3.25 -12.13
C SER A 88 8.06 4.45 -11.25
N ALA A 89 7.96 4.26 -9.93
CA ALA A 89 7.62 5.30 -8.98
C ALA A 89 8.74 5.49 -7.94
N HIS A 90 9.21 6.72 -7.79
CA HIS A 90 10.12 7.11 -6.72
C HIS A 90 9.47 8.25 -5.93
N LYS A 91 9.07 7.97 -4.70
CA LYS A 91 8.42 8.95 -3.82
C LYS A 91 9.36 9.36 -2.71
N ILE A 92 9.41 10.64 -2.45
CA ILE A 92 10.25 11.22 -1.41
C ILE A 92 9.41 12.16 -0.56
N ASN A 93 9.59 12.08 0.75
CA ASN A 93 9.10 13.08 1.68
C ASN A 93 10.30 13.66 2.43
N SER A 94 10.45 14.98 2.40
CA SER A 94 11.60 15.65 3.00
C SER A 94 11.20 16.88 3.80
N PHE A 95 12.04 17.24 4.76
CA PHE A 95 11.94 18.54 5.44
C PHE A 95 13.32 19.09 5.79
N THR A 96 13.38 20.41 5.84
CA THR A 96 14.63 21.14 6.10
C THR A 96 14.66 21.63 7.55
N ILE A 97 15.77 21.42 8.21
CA ILE A 97 16.04 21.84 9.58
C ILE A 97 17.12 22.91 9.53
N ARG A 98 16.80 24.10 9.99
CA ARG A 98 17.80 25.18 10.12
C ARG A 98 18.60 25.00 11.42
N PRO A 99 19.89 25.33 11.44
CA PRO A 99 20.71 25.20 12.65
C PRO A 99 20.14 25.92 13.86
N ASN A 100 19.49 27.06 13.66
CA ASN A 100 18.91 27.88 14.74
C ASN A 100 17.60 27.26 15.30
N ASP A 101 16.92 26.43 14.53
CA ASP A 101 15.63 25.86 14.92
C ASP A 101 15.80 24.61 15.83
N VAL A 102 16.95 23.93 15.72
CA VAL A 102 17.21 22.68 16.46
C VAL A 102 17.14 22.89 17.99
N ALA A 103 17.64 24.02 18.46
CA ALA A 103 17.67 24.35 19.89
C ALA A 103 16.25 24.60 20.45
N SER A 104 15.29 24.97 19.61
CA SER A 104 13.91 25.29 19.98
C SER A 104 12.94 24.12 19.83
N PHE A 105 13.35 23.04 19.17
CA PHE A 105 12.47 21.90 18.91
C PHE A 105 12.28 21.04 20.15
N ARG A 106 11.03 20.96 20.60
CA ARG A 106 10.62 20.04 21.65
C ARG A 106 10.54 18.61 21.10
N PRO A 107 10.70 17.56 21.94
CA PRO A 107 10.54 16.16 21.51
C PRO A 107 9.23 15.88 20.77
N THR A 108 8.12 16.50 21.20
CA THR A 108 6.80 16.40 20.57
C THR A 108 6.74 16.95 19.13
N PHE A 109 7.62 17.89 18.78
CA PHE A 109 7.74 18.40 17.41
C PHE A 109 8.20 17.27 16.45
N TRP A 110 9.24 16.53 16.86
CA TRP A 110 9.78 15.45 16.04
C TRP A 110 8.76 14.34 15.79
N GLU A 111 8.03 13.96 16.84
CA GLU A 111 6.99 12.95 16.76
C GLU A 111 5.82 13.41 15.87
N GLY A 112 5.34 14.64 16.07
CA GLY A 112 4.26 15.19 15.25
C GLY A 112 4.64 15.33 13.79
N LYS A 113 5.88 15.77 13.50
CA LYS A 113 6.39 15.87 12.12
C LYS A 113 6.56 14.50 11.47
N ALA A 114 7.02 13.51 12.24
CA ALA A 114 7.14 12.13 11.79
C ALA A 114 5.79 11.56 11.38
N THR A 115 4.77 11.70 12.24
CA THR A 115 3.42 11.24 11.95
C THR A 115 2.86 11.87 10.67
N MET A 116 2.94 13.20 10.54
CA MET A 116 2.42 13.88 9.34
C MET A 116 3.12 13.41 8.05
N ASN A 117 4.44 13.32 8.08
CA ASN A 117 5.22 12.92 6.91
C ASN A 117 5.01 11.44 6.56
N ALA A 118 4.89 10.57 7.57
CA ALA A 118 4.61 9.15 7.37
C ALA A 118 3.23 8.93 6.75
N VAL A 119 2.21 9.61 7.25
CA VAL A 119 0.84 9.54 6.70
C VAL A 119 0.81 10.01 5.24
N ASP A 120 1.48 11.11 4.93
CA ASP A 120 1.53 11.67 3.57
C ASP A 120 2.22 10.69 2.59
N LEU A 121 3.39 10.15 2.97
CA LEU A 121 4.11 9.18 2.14
C LEU A 121 3.32 7.89 1.99
N ALA A 122 2.81 7.33 3.09
CA ALA A 122 2.05 6.08 3.08
C ALA A 122 0.77 6.18 2.25
N THR A 123 -0.01 7.26 2.41
CA THR A 123 -1.24 7.47 1.62
C THR A 123 -0.94 7.65 0.14
N THR A 124 0.17 8.29 -0.21
CA THR A 124 0.62 8.43 -1.60
C THR A 124 1.00 7.08 -2.20
N ILE A 125 1.83 6.29 -1.51
CA ILE A 125 2.21 4.94 -1.95
C ILE A 125 0.98 4.05 -2.08
N PHE A 126 0.11 4.06 -1.07
CA PHE A 126 -1.12 3.27 -1.09
C PHE A 126 -2.02 3.65 -2.26
N ALA A 127 -2.24 4.94 -2.49
CA ALA A 127 -3.06 5.42 -3.59
C ALA A 127 -2.50 5.02 -4.96
N ASP A 128 -1.19 5.09 -5.15
CA ASP A 128 -0.55 4.72 -6.42
C ASP A 128 -0.67 3.21 -6.69
N ILE A 129 -0.48 2.37 -5.68
CA ILE A 129 -0.65 0.91 -5.80
C ILE A 129 -2.14 0.57 -6.01
N ALA A 130 -3.06 1.20 -5.30
CA ALA A 130 -4.49 0.99 -5.44
C ALA A 130 -5.04 1.41 -6.82
N LYS A 131 -4.42 2.40 -7.48
CA LYS A 131 -4.77 2.77 -8.86
C LYS A 131 -4.55 1.61 -9.82
N VAL A 132 -3.53 0.78 -9.62
CA VAL A 132 -3.30 -0.42 -10.43
C VAL A 132 -4.46 -1.40 -10.29
N ALA A 133 -4.97 -1.59 -9.07
CA ALA A 133 -6.14 -2.45 -8.79
C ALA A 133 -7.43 -1.93 -9.45
N SER A 134 -7.51 -0.66 -9.75
CA SER A 134 -8.66 -0.01 -10.41
C SER A 134 -8.43 0.36 -11.87
N ASP A 135 -7.33 -0.10 -12.50
CA ASP A 135 -6.99 0.16 -13.89
C ASP A 135 -8.04 -0.40 -14.88
N ALA A 136 -8.01 0.11 -16.11
CA ALA A 136 -8.80 -0.38 -17.24
C ALA A 136 -8.42 -1.83 -17.63
N LYS A 137 -7.21 -2.27 -17.31
CA LYS A 137 -6.74 -3.66 -17.54
C LYS A 137 -7.48 -4.70 -16.72
N VAL A 138 -8.20 -4.27 -15.66
CA VAL A 138 -9.04 -5.18 -14.85
C VAL A 138 -10.33 -5.47 -15.59
N THR A 139 -10.46 -6.68 -16.07
CA THR A 139 -11.62 -7.13 -16.88
C THR A 139 -12.81 -7.55 -16.02
N ASN A 140 -12.55 -8.00 -14.78
CA ASN A 140 -13.59 -8.32 -13.83
C ASN A 140 -14.15 -7.03 -13.23
N THR A 141 -15.34 -6.64 -13.66
CA THR A 141 -16.00 -5.43 -13.16
C THR A 141 -17.36 -5.74 -12.56
N HIS A 142 -17.80 -4.92 -11.61
CA HIS A 142 -19.16 -4.91 -11.09
C HIS A 142 -19.61 -3.49 -10.83
N ALA A 143 -20.85 -3.17 -11.23
CA ALA A 143 -21.42 -1.83 -11.04
C ALA A 143 -22.11 -1.75 -9.67
N LEU A 144 -21.77 -0.72 -8.90
CA LEU A 144 -22.42 -0.41 -7.62
C LEU A 144 -23.53 0.60 -7.79
N PRO A 145 -24.59 0.54 -6.97
CA PRO A 145 -25.59 1.60 -6.90
C PRO A 145 -25.01 2.93 -6.42
N ALA A 146 -25.73 4.01 -6.62
CA ALA A 146 -25.31 5.35 -6.21
C ALA A 146 -25.10 5.46 -4.69
N ASN A 147 -26.00 4.82 -3.91
CA ASN A 147 -25.91 4.73 -2.45
C ASN A 147 -25.69 3.27 -2.07
N LEU A 148 -24.58 2.99 -1.39
CA LEU A 148 -24.22 1.63 -1.00
C LEU A 148 -24.89 1.26 0.32
N GLY A 149 -25.75 0.22 0.27
CA GLY A 149 -26.42 -0.35 1.45
C GLY A 149 -25.78 -1.67 1.92
N VAL A 150 -26.31 -2.19 3.01
CA VAL A 150 -25.86 -3.50 3.56
C VAL A 150 -26.20 -4.65 2.59
N GLU A 151 -27.39 -4.61 1.98
CA GLU A 151 -27.83 -5.61 1.01
C GLU A 151 -26.92 -5.65 -0.23
N ASP A 152 -26.43 -4.50 -0.68
CA ASP A 152 -25.50 -4.41 -1.80
C ASP A 152 -24.16 -5.09 -1.48
N VAL A 153 -23.68 -4.96 -0.25
CA VAL A 153 -22.44 -5.63 0.18
C VAL A 153 -22.63 -7.14 0.29
N VAL A 154 -23.83 -7.62 0.68
CA VAL A 154 -24.18 -9.04 0.64
C VAL A 154 -24.20 -9.56 -0.81
N GLU A 155 -24.78 -8.79 -1.73
CA GLU A 155 -24.79 -9.15 -3.16
C GLU A 155 -23.36 -9.17 -3.73
N LEU A 156 -22.47 -8.26 -3.32
CA LEU A 156 -21.05 -8.30 -3.69
C LEU A 156 -20.37 -9.59 -3.23
N ALA A 157 -20.67 -10.09 -2.03
CA ALA A 157 -20.13 -11.37 -1.55
C ALA A 157 -20.60 -12.54 -2.43
N LYS A 158 -21.85 -12.51 -2.90
CA LYS A 158 -22.38 -13.50 -3.85
C LYS A 158 -21.69 -13.39 -5.22
N VAL A 159 -21.46 -12.17 -5.72
CA VAL A 159 -20.71 -11.94 -6.97
C VAL A 159 -19.29 -12.49 -6.87
N CYS A 160 -18.60 -12.31 -5.73
CA CYS A 160 -17.28 -12.89 -5.49
C CYS A 160 -17.33 -14.42 -5.59
N THR A 161 -18.29 -15.04 -4.93
CA THR A 161 -18.44 -16.50 -4.94
C THR A 161 -18.68 -17.02 -6.36
N ASN A 162 -19.53 -16.36 -7.14
CA ASN A 162 -19.81 -16.71 -8.54
C ASN A 162 -18.58 -16.58 -9.44
N LYS A 163 -17.63 -15.73 -9.08
CA LYS A 163 -16.35 -15.54 -9.80
C LYS A 163 -15.21 -16.39 -9.21
N GLY A 164 -15.49 -17.27 -8.27
CA GLY A 164 -14.50 -18.17 -7.65
C GLY A 164 -13.63 -17.50 -6.57
N ILE A 165 -13.95 -16.28 -6.17
CA ILE A 165 -13.27 -15.58 -5.08
C ILE A 165 -14.02 -15.89 -3.78
N LYS A 166 -13.32 -16.38 -2.76
CA LYS A 166 -13.89 -16.61 -1.43
C LYS A 166 -13.99 -15.30 -0.67
N PRO A 167 -15.20 -14.79 -0.38
CA PRO A 167 -15.35 -13.48 0.27
C PRO A 167 -14.63 -13.38 1.61
N GLN A 168 -14.62 -14.48 2.40
CA GLN A 168 -13.96 -14.53 3.71
C GLN A 168 -12.43 -14.34 3.65
N MET A 169 -11.83 -14.50 2.47
CA MET A 169 -10.41 -14.26 2.22
C MET A 169 -10.17 -12.93 1.49
N ALA A 170 -11.22 -12.31 0.97
CA ALA A 170 -11.15 -11.08 0.21
C ALA A 170 -11.37 -9.85 1.09
N THR A 171 -10.67 -8.78 0.76
CA THR A 171 -10.87 -7.46 1.35
C THR A 171 -11.65 -6.58 0.37
N LEU A 172 -12.67 -5.88 0.89
CA LEU A 172 -13.47 -4.93 0.15
C LEU A 172 -12.87 -3.52 0.35
N TYR A 173 -12.45 -2.91 -0.74
CA TYR A 173 -11.91 -1.55 -0.77
C TYR A 173 -12.96 -0.61 -1.37
N LEU A 174 -13.41 0.34 -0.59
CA LEU A 174 -14.43 1.32 -0.97
C LEU A 174 -13.83 2.71 -1.10
N THR A 175 -14.30 3.48 -2.06
CA THR A 175 -13.99 4.90 -2.10
C THR A 175 -14.55 5.60 -0.87
N ASN A 176 -14.05 6.80 -0.56
CA ASN A 176 -14.47 7.55 0.61
C ASN A 176 -16.00 7.71 0.67
N ASP A 177 -16.64 8.10 -0.43
CA ASP A 177 -18.10 8.28 -0.51
C ASP A 177 -18.84 6.97 -0.25
N GLN A 178 -18.45 5.88 -0.93
CA GLN A 178 -19.05 4.56 -0.77
C GLN A 178 -18.92 4.02 0.65
N TYR A 179 -17.76 4.24 1.27
CA TYR A 179 -17.51 3.80 2.63
C TYR A 179 -18.40 4.50 3.65
N PHE A 180 -18.55 5.83 3.53
CA PHE A 180 -19.43 6.58 4.43
C PHE A 180 -20.91 6.34 4.17
N ASP A 181 -21.31 6.08 2.92
CA ASP A 181 -22.70 5.69 2.63
C ASP A 181 -23.02 4.33 3.23
N PHE A 182 -22.10 3.38 3.14
CA PHE A 182 -22.22 2.08 3.80
C PHE A 182 -22.29 2.22 5.34
N LEU A 183 -21.43 3.04 5.94
CA LEU A 183 -21.48 3.32 7.38
C LEU A 183 -22.84 3.93 7.81
N LYS A 184 -23.39 4.84 7.03
CA LYS A 184 -24.71 5.42 7.30
C LYS A 184 -25.81 4.35 7.26
N ALA A 185 -25.79 3.48 6.23
CA ALA A 185 -26.74 2.39 6.10
C ALA A 185 -26.66 1.44 7.31
N MET A 186 -25.47 1.03 7.71
CA MET A 186 -25.26 0.18 8.88
C MET A 186 -25.76 0.81 10.18
N ARG A 187 -25.64 2.13 10.34
CA ARG A 187 -26.07 2.83 11.56
C ARG A 187 -27.58 2.70 11.80
N TYR A 188 -28.36 2.56 10.76
CA TYR A 188 -29.81 2.41 10.88
C TYR A 188 -30.24 0.96 11.14
N ASP A 189 -29.46 -0.01 10.62
CA ASP A 189 -29.85 -1.42 10.66
C ASP A 189 -29.36 -2.17 11.91
N VAL A 190 -28.34 -1.68 12.60
CA VAL A 190 -27.68 -2.42 13.70
C VAL A 190 -27.55 -1.55 14.95
N THR A 191 -28.63 -1.42 15.69
CA THR A 191 -28.62 -0.85 17.04
C THR A 191 -27.88 -1.80 18.00
N GLY A 192 -26.71 -1.39 18.47
CA GLY A 192 -25.98 -2.06 19.56
C GLY A 192 -24.64 -2.71 19.20
N ASN A 193 -24.18 -2.63 17.97
CA ASN A 193 -22.87 -3.13 17.59
C ASN A 193 -21.77 -2.09 17.86
N THR A 194 -20.92 -2.35 18.85
CA THR A 194 -19.83 -1.46 19.28
C THR A 194 -18.80 -1.20 18.18
N ALA A 195 -18.59 -2.14 17.25
CA ALA A 195 -17.67 -1.97 16.12
C ALA A 195 -18.12 -0.85 15.17
N ILE A 196 -19.41 -0.69 15.00
CA ILE A 196 -20.02 0.37 14.16
C ILE A 196 -19.97 1.72 14.86
N ILE A 197 -20.22 1.75 16.17
CA ILE A 197 -20.20 2.99 16.96
C ILE A 197 -18.80 3.62 16.92
N ASN A 198 -17.75 2.82 16.90
CA ASN A 198 -16.36 3.28 16.88
C ASN A 198 -15.82 3.50 15.45
N GLY A 199 -16.63 3.29 14.40
CA GLY A 199 -16.20 3.43 13.01
C GLY A 199 -15.15 2.40 12.57
N ASN A 200 -14.95 1.34 13.35
CA ASN A 200 -13.96 0.30 13.07
C ASN A 200 -14.67 -0.96 12.52
N LEU A 201 -14.53 -1.17 11.22
CA LEU A 201 -15.10 -2.32 10.51
C LEU A 201 -14.11 -3.49 10.39
N ASN A 202 -13.32 -3.71 11.44
CA ASN A 202 -12.40 -4.85 11.51
C ASN A 202 -13.16 -6.11 11.90
N GLY A 203 -12.96 -7.16 11.13
CA GLY A 203 -13.57 -8.48 11.34
C GLY A 203 -14.39 -8.94 10.14
N VAL A 204 -14.87 -10.18 10.18
CA VAL A 204 -15.72 -10.74 9.13
C VAL A 204 -17.09 -10.06 9.17
N LEU A 205 -17.23 -8.99 8.41
CA LEU A 205 -18.47 -8.26 8.28
C LEU A 205 -19.10 -8.58 6.93
N VAL A 206 -20.35 -8.99 6.94
CA VAL A 206 -21.10 -9.27 5.70
C VAL A 206 -20.36 -10.22 4.75
N GLY A 207 -19.57 -11.15 5.32
CA GLY A 207 -18.86 -12.18 4.57
C GLY A 207 -17.47 -11.81 4.07
N PHE A 208 -17.01 -10.57 4.15
CA PHE A 208 -15.66 -10.14 3.79
C PHE A 208 -14.68 -10.24 4.97
N LYS A 209 -13.40 -10.48 4.67
CA LYS A 209 -12.34 -10.47 5.68
C LYS A 209 -12.22 -9.11 6.35
N GLN A 210 -12.29 -8.06 5.56
CA GLN A 210 -12.15 -6.67 6.00
C GLN A 210 -12.81 -5.73 5.00
N ILE A 211 -13.27 -4.57 5.46
CA ILE A 211 -13.72 -3.46 4.62
C ILE A 211 -12.83 -2.26 4.91
N VAL A 212 -12.21 -1.71 3.87
CA VAL A 212 -11.19 -0.66 3.96
C VAL A 212 -11.66 0.57 3.18
N CYS A 213 -11.51 1.74 3.80
CA CYS A 213 -11.69 3.02 3.12
C CYS A 213 -10.42 3.37 2.33
N LEU A 214 -10.57 3.62 1.04
CA LEU A 214 -9.47 4.05 0.18
C LEU A 214 -9.10 5.51 0.43
N PRO A 215 -7.83 5.90 0.17
CA PRO A 215 -7.44 7.30 0.15
C PRO A 215 -8.27 8.13 -0.84
N PRO A 216 -8.46 9.44 -0.58
CA PRO A 216 -9.28 10.31 -1.42
C PRO A 216 -8.84 10.39 -2.90
N GLN A 217 -7.59 10.05 -3.18
CA GLN A 217 -7.02 10.03 -4.53
C GLN A 217 -7.52 8.86 -5.38
N CYS A 218 -8.16 7.85 -4.77
CA CYS A 218 -8.72 6.69 -5.46
C CYS A 218 -10.15 6.98 -5.90
N THR A 219 -10.42 6.78 -7.19
CA THR A 219 -11.72 7.09 -7.82
C THR A 219 -12.64 5.88 -7.99
N ALA A 220 -12.13 4.68 -7.83
CA ALA A 220 -12.90 3.45 -7.95
C ALA A 220 -12.52 2.48 -6.82
N GLY A 221 -13.54 1.81 -6.25
CA GLY A 221 -13.34 0.72 -5.31
C GLY A 221 -12.98 -0.59 -6.02
N PHE A 222 -12.58 -1.58 -5.23
CA PHE A 222 -12.32 -2.92 -5.73
C PHE A 222 -12.45 -3.96 -4.61
N ILE A 223 -12.62 -5.21 -4.99
CA ILE A 223 -12.52 -6.35 -4.10
C ILE A 223 -11.28 -7.13 -4.52
N ALA A 224 -10.47 -7.53 -3.57
CA ALA A 224 -9.26 -8.28 -3.89
C ALA A 224 -8.87 -9.27 -2.80
N THR A 225 -8.13 -10.29 -3.23
CA THR A 225 -7.32 -11.14 -2.37
C THR A 225 -5.84 -10.80 -2.60
N PRO A 226 -4.90 -11.22 -1.75
CA PRO A 226 -3.48 -11.16 -2.06
C PRO A 226 -3.21 -11.69 -3.47
N ASP A 227 -2.14 -11.29 -4.12
CA ASP A 227 -1.77 -11.60 -5.50
C ASP A 227 -2.55 -10.87 -6.60
N PHE A 228 -3.52 -10.02 -6.26
CA PHE A 228 -4.21 -9.20 -7.26
C PHE A 228 -3.30 -8.12 -7.86
N VAL A 229 -2.43 -7.53 -7.04
CA VAL A 229 -1.38 -6.59 -7.46
C VAL A 229 -0.03 -7.13 -7.03
N CYS A 230 0.96 -7.04 -7.91
CA CYS A 230 2.35 -7.34 -7.60
C CYS A 230 3.09 -6.05 -7.37
N VAL A 231 3.82 -5.99 -6.27
CA VAL A 231 4.62 -4.81 -5.89
C VAL A 231 6.05 -5.25 -5.70
N ALA A 232 6.99 -4.41 -6.10
CA ALA A 232 8.39 -4.62 -5.85
C ALA A 232 9.08 -3.29 -5.59
N GLY A 233 10.06 -3.26 -4.73
CA GLY A 233 10.79 -2.05 -4.38
C GLY A 233 12.31 -2.29 -4.37
N ARG A 234 13.07 -1.20 -4.47
CA ARG A 234 14.52 -1.22 -4.35
C ARG A 234 14.99 0.00 -3.58
N PRO A 235 15.95 -0.15 -2.66
CA PRO A 235 16.57 1.01 -2.04
C PRO A 235 17.41 1.76 -3.07
N TYR A 236 17.23 3.07 -3.17
CA TYR A 236 18.10 3.94 -3.94
C TYR A 236 19.20 4.49 -3.03
N VAL A 237 20.39 3.94 -3.17
CA VAL A 237 21.56 4.28 -2.33
C VAL A 237 22.57 5.07 -3.16
N GLY A 238 23.24 6.04 -2.53
CA GLY A 238 24.32 6.79 -3.19
C GLY A 238 23.86 8.01 -3.96
N ALA A 239 22.79 8.67 -3.50
CA ALA A 239 22.37 9.94 -4.07
C ALA A 239 23.52 10.94 -4.06
N MET A 240 23.91 11.47 -5.23
CA MET A 240 24.86 12.57 -5.31
C MET A 240 24.17 13.83 -4.74
N VAL A 241 24.71 14.35 -3.66
CA VAL A 241 24.26 15.63 -3.11
C VAL A 241 24.89 16.76 -3.92
N GLY A 242 24.07 17.50 -4.65
CA GLY A 242 24.52 18.70 -5.36
C GLY A 242 25.07 19.79 -4.42
N ASN A 243 25.74 20.78 -4.99
CA ASN A 243 26.22 22.00 -4.28
C ASN A 243 27.19 21.73 -3.12
N GLY A 244 28.02 20.68 -3.17
CA GLY A 244 28.98 20.38 -2.09
C GLY A 244 28.31 19.97 -0.77
N GLY A 245 27.11 19.42 -0.86
CA GLY A 245 26.43 18.81 0.29
C GLY A 245 27.10 17.53 0.75
N GLU A 246 26.88 17.16 1.99
CA GLU A 246 27.44 15.98 2.65
C GLU A 246 26.30 15.08 3.15
N ILE A 247 26.37 13.80 2.82
CA ILE A 247 25.49 12.79 3.43
C ILE A 247 26.03 12.51 4.83
N ILE A 248 25.28 12.92 5.85
CA ILE A 248 25.66 12.68 7.26
C ILE A 248 25.23 11.29 7.68
N ARG A 249 24.07 10.83 7.23
CA ARG A 249 23.51 9.53 7.59
C ARG A 249 22.65 9.02 6.46
N GLU A 250 22.83 7.76 6.14
CA GLU A 250 21.94 7.01 5.26
C GLU A 250 21.59 5.69 5.97
N ASN A 251 20.32 5.35 5.97
CA ASN A 251 19.84 4.13 6.61
C ASN A 251 18.73 3.50 5.76
N ILE A 252 18.86 2.23 5.46
CA ILE A 252 17.86 1.45 4.74
C ILE A 252 17.01 0.72 5.77
N VAL A 253 15.71 0.90 5.69
CA VAL A 253 14.74 0.20 6.54
C VAL A 253 13.74 -0.49 5.65
N THR A 254 13.61 -1.79 5.79
CA THR A 254 12.53 -2.53 5.12
C THR A 254 11.28 -2.43 5.98
N GLU A 255 10.20 -1.95 5.39
CA GLU A 255 8.92 -1.89 6.05
C GLU A 255 8.40 -3.31 6.28
N ALA A 256 8.06 -3.66 7.53
CA ALA A 256 7.83 -5.04 7.96
C ALA A 256 6.58 -5.67 7.33
N ASP A 257 5.54 -4.88 7.07
CA ASP A 257 4.24 -5.38 6.61
C ASP A 257 4.17 -5.53 5.08
N THR A 258 4.73 -4.58 4.35
CA THR A 258 4.73 -4.58 2.88
C THR A 258 6.05 -5.04 2.29
N GLY A 259 7.11 -5.10 3.08
CA GLY A 259 8.46 -5.43 2.61
C GLY A 259 9.10 -4.38 1.70
N LEU A 260 8.48 -3.19 1.55
CA LEU A 260 9.03 -2.13 0.72
C LEU A 260 10.26 -1.51 1.40
N PRO A 261 11.37 -1.34 0.68
CA PRO A 261 12.55 -0.69 1.22
C PRO A 261 12.35 0.83 1.25
N LEU A 262 12.66 1.42 2.40
CA LEU A 262 12.70 2.85 2.63
C LEU A 262 14.13 3.29 2.83
N VAL A 263 14.52 4.39 2.22
CA VAL A 263 15.83 4.99 2.44
C VAL A 263 15.65 6.28 3.22
N GLN A 264 16.23 6.33 4.42
CA GLN A 264 16.27 7.53 5.23
C GLN A 264 17.62 8.20 5.04
N THR A 265 17.64 9.42 4.55
CA THR A 265 18.87 10.16 4.29
C THR A 265 18.86 11.49 5.05
N VAL A 266 19.95 11.79 5.71
CA VAL A 266 20.20 13.10 6.31
C VAL A 266 21.37 13.74 5.58
N VAL A 267 21.09 14.85 4.95
CA VAL A 267 22.06 15.60 4.14
C VAL A 267 22.31 16.95 4.76
N ARG A 268 23.58 17.37 4.77
CA ARG A 268 23.94 18.76 5.05
C ARG A 268 24.12 19.51 3.74
N ASP A 269 23.32 20.52 3.51
CA ASP A 269 23.46 21.40 2.35
C ASP A 269 24.78 22.21 2.44
N GLY A 270 25.60 22.12 1.42
CA GLY A 270 26.90 22.82 1.37
C GLY A 270 26.77 24.33 1.36
N ALA A 271 25.73 24.88 0.73
CA ALA A 271 25.52 26.31 0.58
C ALA A 271 24.86 26.94 1.82
N THR A 272 23.75 26.39 2.29
CA THR A 272 22.94 26.97 3.37
C THR A 272 23.30 26.45 4.76
N LYS A 273 24.05 25.33 4.81
CA LYS A 273 24.37 24.58 6.04
C LYS A 273 23.14 24.03 6.75
N ASN A 274 22.00 24.06 6.11
CA ASN A 274 20.78 23.42 6.61
C ASN A 274 20.94 21.90 6.59
N MET A 275 20.24 21.23 7.47
CA MET A 275 20.07 19.79 7.41
C MET A 275 18.76 19.47 6.71
N ILE A 276 18.82 18.57 5.75
CA ILE A 276 17.65 18.06 5.04
C ILE A 276 17.51 16.61 5.46
N HIS A 277 16.38 16.30 6.06
CA HIS A 277 15.98 14.91 6.33
C HIS A 277 15.00 14.48 5.26
N SER A 278 15.28 13.36 4.61
CA SER A 278 14.39 12.77 3.61
C SER A 278 14.13 11.30 3.90
N VAL A 279 12.95 10.86 3.54
CA VAL A 279 12.61 9.44 3.46
C VAL A 279 12.04 9.21 2.08
N ASP A 280 12.60 8.26 1.37
CA ASP A 280 12.17 7.91 0.04
C ASP A 280 11.89 6.42 -0.12
N CYS A 281 11.04 6.11 -1.09
CA CYS A 281 10.69 4.76 -1.48
C CYS A 281 10.67 4.68 -3.01
N TRP A 282 11.45 3.77 -3.57
CA TRP A 282 11.46 3.47 -4.99
C TRP A 282 10.81 2.12 -5.23
N TYR A 283 9.70 2.12 -5.97
CA TYR A 283 8.88 0.93 -6.16
C TYR A 283 8.23 0.88 -7.54
N GLY A 284 7.71 -0.28 -7.87
CA GLY A 284 6.84 -0.51 -8.99
C GLY A 284 5.64 -1.35 -8.57
N ALA A 285 4.54 -1.19 -9.28
CA ALA A 285 3.35 -1.99 -9.08
C ALA A 285 2.74 -2.34 -10.44
N GLU A 286 2.30 -3.57 -10.60
CA GLU A 286 1.60 -4.03 -11.80
C GLU A 286 0.48 -4.98 -11.43
N LEU A 287 -0.53 -5.08 -12.29
CA LEU A 287 -1.65 -5.98 -12.08
C LEU A 287 -1.17 -7.43 -12.11
N GLY A 288 -1.42 -8.14 -11.04
CA GLY A 288 -1.06 -9.53 -10.85
C GLY A 288 -2.10 -10.50 -11.42
N ASN A 289 -2.55 -11.43 -10.60
CA ASN A 289 -3.54 -12.41 -11.00
C ASN A 289 -4.93 -11.76 -11.08
N LYS A 290 -5.40 -11.54 -12.31
CA LYS A 290 -6.71 -10.91 -12.60
C LYS A 290 -7.91 -11.67 -12.03
N ALA A 291 -7.76 -12.96 -11.76
CA ALA A 291 -8.82 -13.76 -11.15
C ALA A 291 -8.99 -13.47 -9.65
N CYS A 292 -8.00 -12.81 -9.04
CA CYS A 292 -7.98 -12.51 -7.60
C CYS A 292 -8.68 -11.19 -7.24
N GLY A 293 -9.28 -10.48 -8.20
CA GLY A 293 -9.94 -9.22 -7.90
C GLY A 293 -11.09 -8.84 -8.83
N ILE A 294 -11.89 -7.89 -8.35
CA ILE A 294 -13.06 -7.32 -9.05
C ILE A 294 -13.00 -5.80 -8.87
N LYS A 295 -12.97 -5.07 -9.97
CA LYS A 295 -13.10 -3.61 -9.95
C LYS A 295 -14.56 -3.20 -9.75
N LEU A 296 -14.80 -2.26 -8.86
CA LEU A 296 -16.11 -1.70 -8.60
C LEU A 296 -16.26 -0.38 -9.36
N THR A 297 -17.27 -0.30 -10.21
CA THR A 297 -17.59 0.91 -10.95
C THR A 297 -18.88 1.51 -10.40
N ARG A 298 -19.02 2.83 -10.43
CA ARG A 298 -20.28 3.46 -10.06
C ARG A 298 -21.24 3.34 -11.26
N SER A 299 -22.45 2.86 -11.01
CA SER A 299 -23.50 2.92 -12.02
C SER A 299 -23.72 4.38 -12.40
N ALA A 300 -23.67 4.70 -13.69
CA ALA A 300 -24.11 6.00 -14.14
C ALA A 300 -25.60 6.12 -13.82
N SER A 301 -25.95 7.09 -12.98
CA SER A 301 -27.35 7.45 -12.68
C SER A 301 -28.01 8.06 -13.89
#